data_d22271bbb2490a4bb16fb1c4a0648ba6
#
_entry.id   d22271bbb2490a4bb16fb1c4a0648ba6
#
_cell.length_a   1.000
_cell.length_b   1.000
_cell.length_c   1.000
_cell.angle_alpha   90.00
_cell.angle_beta   90.00
_cell.angle_gamma   90.00
#
_symmetry.space_group_name_H-M   'P 1'
#
loop_
_entity.id
_entity.type
_entity.pdbx_description
1 polymer ?
#
loop_
_entity_poly.entity_id
_entity_poly.type
_entity_poly.pdbx_seq_one_letter_code
_entity_poly.pdbx_strand_id
1 'polypeptide(L)'
;MEHPQEKNLDEISSSPTIEDENQDSFLENEDVNNVLNEPYKVLARKYRPQNFSDLLGQEVMVDILSNAFRSGRLAHAYMLTGVRGIGKTTTARLLARALNYATNEVDQPTIDITEYGIHCKEIMESRHIDVLEMDAASRTGIADIREIIDSVSYSTTSARYKIYIIYEVHMLSKLSLIHISETTRRTTIS
;
A
#
# COMPACT_ATOMS: atom_id res chain seq x y z
N MET A 1 -17.96 -69.72 17.06
CA MET A 1 -16.82 -70.61 16.81
C MET A 1 -15.64 -69.63 16.65
N GLU A 2 -15.12 -69.47 17.70
CA GLU A 2 -13.90 -69.87 18.42
C GLU A 2 -12.76 -68.89 18.21
N HIS A 3 -12.51 -68.20 19.30
CA HIS A 3 -11.17 -67.69 19.70
C HIS A 3 -10.20 -68.87 19.86
N PRO A 4 -8.88 -68.72 19.83
CA PRO A 4 -8.15 -68.26 21.03
C PRO A 4 -6.90 -67.42 20.75
N GLN A 5 -6.63 -66.46 21.71
CA GLN A 5 -5.65 -66.52 22.79
C GLN A 5 -4.19 -66.20 22.40
N GLU A 6 -3.75 -65.06 22.89
CA GLU A 6 -2.60 -64.73 23.76
C GLU A 6 -1.34 -65.60 23.67
N LYS A 7 -0.18 -64.86 23.56
CA LYS A 7 0.97 -65.11 24.41
C LYS A 7 1.94 -63.88 24.43
N ASN A 8 2.05 -63.33 25.64
CA ASN A 8 3.19 -62.59 26.14
C ASN A 8 4.46 -63.38 26.05
N LEU A 9 5.58 -62.70 25.90
CA LEU A 9 6.81 -63.04 26.63
C LEU A 9 7.75 -61.81 26.63
N ASP A 10 8.15 -61.52 27.84
CA ASP A 10 9.00 -60.50 28.37
C ASP A 10 10.46 -60.68 28.05
N GLU A 11 11.18 -59.55 28.33
CA GLU A 11 12.56 -59.46 28.83
C GLU A 11 13.75 -59.71 27.89
N ILE A 12 14.64 -58.78 27.85
CA ILE A 12 15.99 -58.68 28.50
C ILE A 12 16.75 -57.56 27.84
N SER A 13 16.98 -56.39 28.52
CA SER A 13 18.16 -56.12 29.33
C SER A 13 19.30 -55.39 28.57
N SER A 14 19.67 -54.32 29.21
CA SER A 14 21.01 -53.72 29.40
C SER A 14 21.61 -52.77 28.36
N SER A 15 21.81 -51.56 28.87
CA SER A 15 22.62 -50.45 28.44
C SER A 15 24.08 -50.76 28.08
N PRO A 16 24.82 -49.87 27.41
CA PRO A 16 25.63 -48.98 28.22
C PRO A 16 25.57 -47.51 27.79
N THR A 17 25.65 -46.70 28.82
CA THR A 17 26.00 -45.30 28.90
C THR A 17 27.32 -45.01 28.19
N ILE A 18 27.34 -44.03 27.30
CA ILE A 18 28.56 -43.30 26.95
C ILE A 18 28.24 -41.81 27.18
N GLU A 19 28.78 -41.30 28.25
CA GLU A 19 28.98 -39.87 28.50
C GLU A 19 30.06 -39.38 27.54
N ASP A 20 29.76 -38.47 26.68
CA ASP A 20 30.73 -37.59 26.05
C ASP A 20 30.26 -36.16 26.23
N GLU A 21 30.90 -35.52 27.20
CA GLU A 21 30.96 -34.09 27.36
C GLU A 21 31.62 -33.48 26.13
N ASN A 22 30.88 -32.75 25.33
CA ASN A 22 31.41 -31.68 24.50
C ASN A 22 30.53 -30.45 24.65
N GLN A 23 30.94 -29.59 25.57
CA GLN A 23 30.59 -28.20 25.63
C GLN A 23 31.12 -27.53 24.37
N ASP A 24 30.28 -27.40 23.36
CA ASP A 24 30.45 -26.39 22.34
C ASP A 24 29.41 -25.32 22.57
N SER A 25 29.91 -24.22 23.13
CA SER A 25 29.24 -22.93 23.22
C SER A 25 28.94 -22.44 21.81
N PHE A 26 27.77 -22.79 21.29
CA PHE A 26 27.22 -22.12 20.12
C PHE A 26 26.79 -20.72 20.56
N LEU A 27 27.58 -19.75 20.13
CA LEU A 27 27.25 -18.34 20.12
C LEU A 27 25.80 -18.19 19.63
N GLU A 28 24.93 -17.75 20.51
CA GLU A 28 23.60 -17.30 20.19
C GLU A 28 23.71 -16.12 19.22
N ASN A 29 23.66 -16.42 17.94
CA ASN A 29 23.49 -15.41 16.91
C ASN A 29 22.03 -14.91 16.96
N GLU A 30 21.77 -13.91 17.79
CA GLU A 30 20.50 -13.18 17.82
C GLU A 30 20.15 -12.60 16.45
N ASP A 31 21.12 -12.38 15.58
CA ASP A 31 20.93 -11.85 14.23
C ASP A 31 20.30 -12.84 13.25
N VAL A 32 20.44 -14.15 13.44
CA VAL A 32 19.89 -15.16 12.51
C VAL A 32 18.38 -15.34 12.71
N ASN A 33 17.90 -15.21 13.95
CA ASN A 33 16.46 -15.32 14.23
C ASN A 33 15.65 -14.13 13.77
N ASN A 34 16.27 -12.97 13.62
CA ASN A 34 15.60 -11.76 13.11
C ASN A 34 15.40 -11.80 11.58
N VAL A 35 16.25 -12.50 10.84
CA VAL A 35 16.16 -12.64 9.38
C VAL A 35 15.05 -13.62 8.97
N LEU A 36 14.71 -14.60 9.82
CA LEU A 36 13.71 -15.63 9.52
C LEU A 36 12.26 -15.21 9.81
N ASN A 37 12.04 -14.09 10.51
CA ASN A 37 10.71 -13.62 10.91
C ASN A 37 10.17 -12.46 10.09
N GLU A 38 10.88 -11.94 9.10
CA GLU A 38 10.29 -10.96 8.19
C GLU A 38 9.38 -11.67 7.17
N PRO A 39 8.09 -11.31 7.10
CA PRO A 39 7.20 -11.87 6.10
C PRO A 39 7.77 -11.57 4.72
N TYR A 40 7.89 -12.61 3.89
CA TYR A 40 8.42 -12.52 2.53
C TYR A 40 7.75 -11.38 1.75
N LYS A 41 8.50 -10.31 1.47
CA LYS A 41 8.05 -9.20 0.64
C LYS A 41 8.53 -9.40 -0.78
N VAL A 42 7.61 -9.44 -1.72
CA VAL A 42 7.94 -9.44 -3.16
C VAL A 42 8.83 -8.23 -3.48
N LEU A 43 9.92 -8.44 -4.22
CA LEU A 43 10.91 -7.39 -4.55
C LEU A 43 10.27 -6.12 -5.11
N ALA A 44 9.25 -6.24 -5.96
CA ALA A 44 8.50 -5.11 -6.48
C ALA A 44 7.80 -4.25 -5.42
N ARG A 45 7.51 -4.82 -4.25
CA ARG A 45 7.00 -4.07 -3.10
C ARG A 45 8.12 -3.52 -2.23
N LYS A 46 9.21 -4.27 -2.07
CA LYS A 46 10.38 -3.87 -1.28
C LYS A 46 11.05 -2.63 -1.86
N TYR A 47 11.21 -2.59 -3.19
CA TYR A 47 11.87 -1.49 -3.91
C TYR A 47 10.90 -0.48 -4.53
N ARG A 48 9.65 -0.43 -4.04
CA ARG A 48 8.70 0.58 -4.50
C ARG A 48 9.19 1.98 -4.08
N PRO A 49 9.29 2.93 -5.03
CA PRO A 49 9.64 4.32 -4.70
C PRO A 49 8.80 4.87 -3.55
N GLN A 50 9.47 5.52 -2.62
CA GLN A 50 8.84 6.14 -1.45
C GLN A 50 8.73 7.66 -1.62
N ASN A 51 9.55 8.25 -2.46
CA ASN A 51 9.57 9.69 -2.75
C ASN A 51 9.55 9.92 -4.25
N PHE A 52 9.26 11.15 -4.65
CA PHE A 52 9.32 11.52 -6.07
C PHE A 52 10.74 11.49 -6.64
N SER A 53 11.75 11.74 -5.82
CA SER A 53 13.18 11.60 -6.18
C SER A 53 13.58 10.16 -6.55
N ASP A 54 12.83 9.17 -6.09
CA ASP A 54 13.11 7.77 -6.38
C ASP A 54 12.51 7.31 -7.71
N LEU A 55 11.74 8.19 -8.39
CA LEU A 55 11.11 7.90 -9.68
C LEU A 55 12.11 8.10 -10.81
N LEU A 56 12.76 7.03 -11.23
CA LEU A 56 13.72 7.05 -12.33
C LEU A 56 13.02 7.21 -13.68
N GLY A 57 13.56 8.12 -14.52
CA GLY A 57 13.04 8.36 -15.88
C GLY A 57 11.70 9.12 -15.91
N GLN A 58 11.31 9.78 -14.82
CA GLN A 58 10.08 10.56 -14.70
C GLN A 58 10.36 12.03 -14.32
N GLU A 59 11.57 12.53 -14.59
CA GLU A 59 12.06 13.84 -14.16
C GLU A 59 11.12 14.97 -14.63
N VAL A 60 10.71 14.92 -15.91
CA VAL A 60 9.81 15.94 -16.48
C VAL A 60 8.46 15.99 -15.76
N MET A 61 7.90 14.83 -15.41
CA MET A 61 6.64 14.75 -14.65
C MET A 61 6.83 15.31 -13.24
N VAL A 62 7.93 14.96 -12.58
CA VAL A 62 8.26 15.44 -11.24
C VAL A 62 8.43 16.97 -11.24
N ASP A 63 9.09 17.54 -12.24
CA ASP A 63 9.24 18.99 -12.39
C ASP A 63 7.90 19.70 -12.59
N ILE A 64 7.03 19.15 -13.42
CA ILE A 64 5.68 19.70 -13.62
C ILE A 64 4.88 19.70 -12.31
N LEU A 65 4.88 18.57 -11.59
CA LEU A 65 4.22 18.46 -10.29
C LEU A 65 4.83 19.42 -9.27
N SER A 66 6.17 19.50 -9.17
CA SER A 66 6.86 20.44 -8.28
C SER A 66 6.44 21.88 -8.51
N ASN A 67 6.36 22.29 -9.76
CA ASN A 67 5.93 23.64 -10.13
C ASN A 67 4.44 23.86 -9.75
N ALA A 68 3.58 22.88 -9.94
CA ALA A 68 2.17 22.97 -9.55
C ALA A 68 2.01 23.12 -8.04
N PHE A 69 2.75 22.33 -7.24
CA PHE A 69 2.73 22.41 -5.78
C PHE A 69 3.28 23.76 -5.27
N ARG A 70 4.42 24.21 -5.78
CA ARG A 70 5.04 25.50 -5.39
C ARG A 70 4.17 26.70 -5.75
N SER A 71 3.46 26.64 -6.87
CA SER A 71 2.56 27.72 -7.30
C SER A 71 1.18 27.66 -6.67
N GLY A 72 0.85 26.63 -5.90
CA GLY A 72 -0.48 26.39 -5.34
C GLY A 72 -1.56 26.06 -6.39
N ARG A 73 -1.14 25.77 -7.63
CA ARG A 73 -2.05 25.47 -8.76
C ARG A 73 -2.24 23.96 -8.91
N LEU A 74 -2.89 23.36 -7.92
CA LEU A 74 -3.16 21.95 -7.93
C LEU A 74 -4.40 21.67 -8.77
N ALA A 75 -4.31 20.70 -9.68
CA ALA A 75 -5.44 20.27 -10.49
C ALA A 75 -6.39 19.39 -9.66
N HIS A 76 -7.70 19.46 -9.96
CA HIS A 76 -8.71 18.61 -9.30
C HIS A 76 -8.64 17.14 -9.75
N ALA A 77 -8.07 16.87 -10.90
CA ALA A 77 -7.89 15.53 -11.43
C ALA A 77 -6.58 15.41 -12.20
N TYR A 78 -5.93 14.28 -12.05
CA TYR A 78 -4.71 13.90 -12.77
C TYR A 78 -4.96 12.60 -13.52
N MET A 79 -4.62 12.56 -14.79
CA MET A 79 -4.68 11.33 -15.59
C MET A 79 -3.27 10.84 -15.87
N LEU A 80 -2.93 9.69 -15.29
CA LEU A 80 -1.64 9.03 -15.47
C LEU A 80 -1.76 8.01 -16.60
N THR A 81 -1.06 8.26 -17.71
CA THR A 81 -1.03 7.38 -18.87
C THR A 81 0.35 6.76 -19.07
N GLY A 82 0.43 5.66 -19.78
CA GLY A 82 1.68 4.97 -20.09
C GLY A 82 1.56 3.45 -20.04
N VAL A 83 2.63 2.78 -20.42
CA VAL A 83 2.70 1.32 -20.49
C VAL A 83 2.56 0.68 -19.10
N ARG A 84 2.19 -0.60 -19.08
CA ARG A 84 2.09 -1.37 -17.83
C ARG A 84 3.49 -1.47 -17.19
N GLY A 85 3.55 -1.28 -15.86
CA GLY A 85 4.81 -1.38 -15.10
C GLY A 85 5.62 -0.07 -14.99
N ILE A 86 5.24 1.02 -15.68
CA ILE A 86 5.99 2.30 -15.62
C ILE A 86 5.85 3.05 -14.28
N GLY A 87 5.08 2.52 -13.34
CA GLY A 87 4.96 3.13 -12.00
C GLY A 87 3.70 3.99 -11.79
N LYS A 88 2.70 3.98 -12.67
CA LYS A 88 1.47 4.79 -12.53
C LYS A 88 0.82 4.70 -11.14
N THR A 89 0.63 3.50 -10.63
CA THR A 89 0.08 3.26 -9.28
C THR A 89 0.95 3.86 -8.18
N THR A 90 2.27 3.73 -8.30
CA THR A 90 3.21 4.30 -7.34
C THR A 90 3.14 5.83 -7.36
N THR A 91 3.15 6.42 -8.56
CA THR A 91 3.01 7.88 -8.73
C THR A 91 1.68 8.41 -8.18
N ALA A 92 0.57 7.70 -8.40
CA ALA A 92 -0.73 8.08 -7.84
C ALA A 92 -0.71 8.13 -6.30
N ARG A 93 -0.10 7.13 -5.66
CA ARG A 93 0.04 7.11 -4.19
C ARG A 93 1.00 8.17 -3.68
N LEU A 94 2.12 8.41 -4.37
CA LEU A 94 3.04 9.49 -4.03
C LEU A 94 2.35 10.85 -4.14
N LEU A 95 1.51 11.05 -5.16
CA LEU A 95 0.72 12.26 -5.33
C LEU A 95 -0.31 12.42 -4.19
N ALA A 96 -1.03 11.36 -3.84
CA ALA A 96 -1.96 11.37 -2.71
C ALA A 96 -1.24 11.68 -1.39
N ARG A 97 -0.04 11.12 -1.20
CA ARG A 97 0.81 11.41 -0.05
C ARG A 97 1.26 12.86 -0.01
N ALA A 98 1.66 13.44 -1.14
CA ALA A 98 2.09 14.84 -1.24
C ALA A 98 0.94 15.82 -0.97
N LEU A 99 -0.26 15.53 -1.47
CA LEU A 99 -1.45 16.35 -1.24
C LEU A 99 -1.89 16.35 0.23
N ASN A 100 -1.81 15.20 0.89
CA ASN A 100 -2.20 15.02 2.29
C ASN A 100 -1.00 14.97 3.24
N TYR A 101 0.14 15.54 2.81
CA TYR A 101 1.30 15.59 3.68
C TYR A 101 1.05 16.47 4.90
N ALA A 102 1.28 15.89 6.06
CA ALA A 102 1.18 16.56 7.35
C ALA A 102 2.22 15.98 8.32
N THR A 103 2.89 16.85 9.03
CA THR A 103 3.73 16.56 10.19
C THR A 103 3.30 17.47 11.34
N ASN A 104 3.99 17.46 12.47
CA ASN A 104 3.74 18.41 13.56
C ASN A 104 4.11 19.84 13.19
N GLU A 105 5.01 20.03 12.20
CA GLU A 105 5.54 21.33 11.81
C GLU A 105 4.96 21.81 10.47
N VAL A 106 4.67 20.89 9.56
CA VAL A 106 4.23 21.18 8.20
C VAL A 106 2.84 20.62 7.99
N ASP A 107 1.90 21.52 7.71
CA ASP A 107 0.53 21.16 7.34
C ASP A 107 0.14 21.83 6.02
N GLN A 108 0.81 21.42 4.95
CA GLN A 108 0.52 21.90 3.58
C GLN A 108 0.92 20.87 2.53
N PRO A 109 0.26 20.88 1.36
CA PRO A 109 0.65 20.04 0.26
C PRO A 109 2.09 20.31 -0.17
N THR A 110 2.91 19.29 -0.22
CA THR A 110 4.30 19.39 -0.67
C THR A 110 4.77 18.14 -1.36
N ILE A 111 5.64 18.31 -2.35
CA ILE A 111 6.34 17.22 -3.02
C ILE A 111 7.68 16.91 -2.31
N ASP A 112 8.22 17.88 -1.59
CA ASP A 112 9.47 17.79 -0.85
C ASP A 112 9.20 17.12 0.51
N ILE A 113 9.16 15.79 0.50
CA ILE A 113 8.84 14.97 1.68
C ILE A 113 10.16 14.57 2.33
N THR A 114 10.57 15.30 3.36
CA THR A 114 11.80 15.04 4.12
C THR A 114 11.61 14.04 5.25
N GLU A 115 10.43 14.05 5.87
CA GLU A 115 10.09 13.20 7.00
C GLU A 115 8.86 12.31 6.70
N TYR A 116 8.67 11.31 7.52
CA TYR A 116 7.51 10.43 7.38
C TYR A 116 6.29 11.08 8.05
N GLY A 117 5.41 11.67 7.23
CA GLY A 117 4.20 12.35 7.71
C GLY A 117 3.16 11.40 8.29
N ILE A 118 2.19 11.97 9.03
CA ILE A 118 1.14 11.26 9.79
C ILE A 118 0.38 10.27 8.91
N HIS A 119 -0.01 10.68 7.70
CA HIS A 119 -0.82 9.86 6.77
C HIS A 119 0.00 8.97 5.82
N CYS A 120 1.35 9.14 5.80
CA CYS A 120 2.20 8.52 4.79
C CYS A 120 2.11 7.01 4.75
N LYS A 121 2.14 6.34 5.90
CA LYS A 121 2.11 4.89 6.00
C LYS A 121 0.80 4.31 5.45
N GLU A 122 -0.31 4.83 5.91
CA GLU A 122 -1.63 4.33 5.53
C GLU A 122 -1.91 4.54 4.03
N ILE A 123 -1.49 5.69 3.48
CA ILE A 123 -1.62 5.97 2.04
C ILE A 123 -0.78 5.00 1.21
N MET A 124 0.48 4.79 1.58
CA MET A 124 1.36 3.89 0.83
C MET A 124 0.93 2.42 0.93
N GLU A 125 0.24 2.05 1.99
CA GLU A 125 -0.33 0.72 2.21
C GLU A 125 -1.78 0.57 1.70
N SER A 126 -2.35 1.62 1.07
CA SER A 126 -3.74 1.63 0.55
C SER A 126 -4.81 1.39 1.61
N ARG A 127 -4.62 1.94 2.81
CA ARG A 127 -5.50 1.75 3.97
C ARG A 127 -6.04 3.05 4.56
N HIS A 128 -5.74 4.20 3.94
CA HIS A 128 -6.16 5.50 4.45
C HIS A 128 -7.64 5.75 4.17
N ILE A 129 -8.38 6.22 5.18
CA ILE A 129 -9.83 6.42 5.10
C ILE A 129 -10.25 7.49 4.07
N ASP A 130 -9.43 8.54 3.89
CA ASP A 130 -9.70 9.61 2.94
C ASP A 130 -8.98 9.44 1.59
N VAL A 131 -8.29 8.31 1.38
CA VAL A 131 -7.65 7.96 0.10
C VAL A 131 -8.17 6.60 -0.35
N LEU A 132 -9.17 6.63 -1.22
CA LEU A 132 -9.85 5.42 -1.69
C LEU A 132 -9.25 4.96 -3.01
N GLU A 133 -8.88 3.70 -3.07
CA GLU A 133 -8.39 3.06 -4.29
C GLU A 133 -9.44 2.09 -4.84
N MET A 134 -9.73 2.20 -6.12
CA MET A 134 -10.66 1.30 -6.79
C MET A 134 -10.15 0.90 -8.17
N ASP A 135 -10.50 -0.31 -8.55
CA ASP A 135 -10.28 -0.82 -9.89
C ASP A 135 -11.59 -0.81 -10.68
N ALA A 136 -11.62 0.01 -11.74
CA ALA A 136 -12.78 0.14 -12.61
C ALA A 136 -13.08 -1.14 -13.40
N ALA A 137 -12.10 -2.04 -13.56
CA ALA A 137 -12.33 -3.33 -14.22
C ALA A 137 -13.14 -4.29 -13.35
N SER A 138 -12.99 -4.21 -12.03
CA SER A 138 -13.73 -5.04 -11.07
C SER A 138 -15.01 -4.40 -10.55
N ARG A 139 -15.18 -3.08 -10.71
CA ARG A 139 -16.34 -2.29 -10.27
C ARG A 139 -16.94 -1.52 -11.43
N THR A 140 -17.58 -2.22 -12.36
CA THR A 140 -18.17 -1.64 -13.57
C THR A 140 -19.65 -1.28 -13.41
N GLY A 141 -20.26 -1.66 -12.30
CA GLY A 141 -21.68 -1.43 -12.04
C GLY A 141 -22.01 0.05 -11.79
N ILE A 142 -23.19 0.49 -12.27
CA ILE A 142 -23.70 1.83 -11.99
C ILE A 142 -23.87 2.07 -10.48
N ALA A 143 -24.17 1.01 -9.72
CA ALA A 143 -24.30 1.08 -8.27
C ALA A 143 -22.97 1.43 -7.58
N ASP A 144 -21.87 0.82 -8.03
CA ASP A 144 -20.52 1.07 -7.47
C ASP A 144 -20.08 2.53 -7.69
N ILE A 145 -20.41 3.08 -8.88
CA ILE A 145 -20.10 4.47 -9.20
C ILE A 145 -20.96 5.44 -8.39
N ARG A 146 -22.23 5.11 -8.14
CA ARG A 146 -23.10 5.92 -7.27
C ARG A 146 -22.59 5.96 -5.85
N GLU A 147 -22.15 4.83 -5.29
CA GLU A 147 -21.54 4.79 -3.95
C GLU A 147 -20.36 5.74 -3.83
N ILE A 148 -19.52 5.81 -4.87
CA ILE A 148 -18.40 6.76 -4.91
C ILE A 148 -18.89 8.19 -4.94
N ILE A 149 -19.83 8.53 -5.84
CA ILE A 149 -20.40 9.86 -5.97
C ILE A 149 -21.02 10.30 -4.65
N ASP A 150 -21.77 9.44 -4.00
CA ASP A 150 -22.37 9.71 -2.70
C ASP A 150 -21.28 9.95 -1.65
N SER A 151 -20.22 9.16 -1.68
CA SER A 151 -19.08 9.31 -0.75
C SER A 151 -18.31 10.62 -0.94
N VAL A 152 -18.27 11.18 -2.14
CA VAL A 152 -17.62 12.49 -2.42
C VAL A 152 -18.31 13.63 -1.67
N SER A 153 -19.60 13.51 -1.42
CA SER A 153 -20.40 14.56 -0.73
C SER A 153 -20.06 14.70 0.77
N TYR A 154 -19.39 13.69 1.33
CA TYR A 154 -18.97 13.74 2.74
C TYR A 154 -17.59 14.38 2.89
N SER A 155 -17.43 15.18 3.93
CA SER A 155 -16.16 15.79 4.30
C SER A 155 -15.08 14.73 4.57
N THR A 156 -13.82 15.16 4.52
CA THR A 156 -12.68 14.35 4.96
C THR A 156 -12.78 14.03 6.46
N THR A 157 -12.26 12.89 6.86
CA THR A 157 -12.27 12.44 8.25
C THR A 157 -11.01 12.88 8.99
N SER A 158 -9.85 12.75 8.37
CA SER A 158 -8.56 13.01 9.00
C SER A 158 -7.58 13.78 8.13
N ALA A 159 -7.68 13.65 6.81
CA ALA A 159 -6.76 14.27 5.86
C ALA A 159 -7.33 15.58 5.30
N ARG A 160 -6.48 16.36 4.63
CA ARG A 160 -6.84 17.62 3.97
C ARG A 160 -7.72 17.40 2.76
N TYR A 161 -7.39 16.43 1.93
CA TYR A 161 -8.10 16.12 0.71
C TYR A 161 -8.65 14.70 0.73
N LYS A 162 -9.87 14.53 0.24
CA LYS A 162 -10.42 13.23 -0.10
C LYS A 162 -9.98 12.87 -1.51
N ILE A 163 -9.26 11.77 -1.66
CA ILE A 163 -8.61 11.40 -2.91
C ILE A 163 -9.13 10.06 -3.38
N TYR A 164 -9.48 9.98 -4.65
CA TYR A 164 -9.91 8.77 -5.31
C TYR A 164 -8.87 8.37 -6.35
N ILE A 165 -8.29 7.19 -6.21
CA ILE A 165 -7.36 6.60 -7.17
C ILE A 165 -8.12 5.53 -7.94
N ILE A 166 -8.39 5.80 -9.21
CA ILE A 166 -9.16 4.90 -10.07
C ILE A 166 -8.22 4.24 -11.07
N TYR A 167 -8.11 2.92 -10.99
CA TYR A 167 -7.35 2.11 -11.92
C TYR A 167 -8.19 1.71 -13.12
N GLU A 168 -7.55 1.50 -14.27
CA GLU A 168 -8.20 1.05 -15.52
C GLU A 168 -9.44 1.88 -15.88
N VAL A 169 -9.35 3.19 -15.73
CA VAL A 169 -10.44 4.16 -15.89
C VAL A 169 -11.14 4.05 -17.25
N HIS A 170 -10.47 3.51 -18.27
CA HIS A 170 -11.04 3.27 -19.59
C HIS A 170 -12.15 2.19 -19.59
N MET A 171 -12.24 1.39 -18.54
CA MET A 171 -13.32 0.40 -18.36
C MET A 171 -14.62 1.04 -17.87
N LEU A 172 -14.58 2.29 -17.39
CA LEU A 172 -15.77 3.02 -16.99
C LEU A 172 -16.56 3.52 -18.22
N SER A 173 -17.87 3.54 -18.09
CA SER A 173 -18.72 4.16 -19.12
C SER A 173 -18.44 5.66 -19.22
N LYS A 174 -18.63 6.23 -20.42
CA LYS A 174 -18.46 7.66 -20.65
C LYS A 174 -19.33 8.52 -19.71
N LEU A 175 -20.55 8.07 -19.40
CA LEU A 175 -21.44 8.75 -18.48
C LEU A 175 -20.90 8.73 -17.04
N SER A 176 -20.35 7.61 -16.59
CA SER A 176 -19.74 7.49 -15.27
C SER A 176 -18.56 8.46 -15.09
N LEU A 177 -17.71 8.59 -16.11
CA LEU A 177 -16.58 9.54 -16.09
C LEU A 177 -17.04 10.99 -15.99
N ILE A 178 -18.11 11.38 -16.73
CA ILE A 178 -18.67 12.72 -16.67
C ILE A 178 -19.19 13.00 -15.25
N HIS A 179 -19.96 12.11 -14.66
CA HIS A 179 -20.49 12.29 -13.32
C HIS A 179 -19.41 12.44 -12.25
N ILE A 180 -18.37 11.60 -12.28
CA ILE A 180 -17.24 11.71 -11.34
C ILE A 180 -16.55 13.08 -11.49
N SER A 181 -16.29 13.54 -12.72
CA SER A 181 -15.60 14.80 -12.97
C SER A 181 -16.42 16.02 -12.55
N GLU A 182 -17.73 16.01 -12.76
CA GLU A 182 -18.63 17.08 -12.33
C GLU A 182 -18.76 17.18 -10.82
N THR A 183 -18.89 16.04 -10.14
CA THR A 183 -19.00 15.99 -8.67
C THR A 183 -17.72 16.50 -8.01
N THR A 184 -16.55 16.09 -8.50
CA THR A 184 -15.26 16.57 -8.03
C THR A 184 -15.12 18.09 -8.19
N ARG A 185 -15.62 18.66 -9.27
CA ARG A 185 -15.58 20.11 -9.53
C ARG A 185 -16.50 20.91 -8.59
N ARG A 186 -17.65 20.36 -8.20
CA ARG A 186 -18.62 21.06 -7.34
C ARG A 186 -18.17 21.16 -5.89
N THR A 187 -17.41 20.20 -5.39
CA THR A 187 -16.95 20.15 -3.98
C THR A 187 -15.87 21.18 -3.67
N THR A 188 -15.28 21.81 -4.67
CA THR A 188 -14.16 22.77 -4.49
C THR A 188 -14.61 24.23 -4.38
N ILE A 189 -15.93 24.52 -4.43
CA ILE A 189 -16.49 25.89 -4.44
C ILE A 189 -17.17 26.24 -3.10
N SER A 190 -16.73 25.64 -2.00
CA SER A 190 -17.21 26.00 -0.64
C SER A 190 -16.11 26.68 0.14
#